data_d8930fbdeab370f184bac157daf09ae1
#
_entry.id   d8930fbdeab370f184bac157daf09ae1
#
_cell.length_a   1.000
_cell.length_b   1.000
_cell.length_c   1.000
_cell.angle_alpha   90.00
_cell.angle_beta   90.00
_cell.angle_gamma   90.00
#
_symmetry.space_group_name_H-M   'P 1'
#
loop_
_entity.id
_entity.type
_entity.pdbx_description
1 polymer ?
#
loop_
_entity_poly.entity_id
_entity_poly.type
_entity_poly.pdbx_seq_one_letter_code
_entity_poly.pdbx_strand_id
1 'polypeptide(L)'
;MNWKNNLRYYFENTISSGPIAVIKWLAIISFVSIFIIGLLIVIFGISDDPEGNPLNLLEAIWQSLMATLDSGTMGGDVGWPFRVLRFGATLVGIFVISMLIGIISSGIDEKLEELKKGKSFVIEKNHTLIIGWSNKIFSIIEEIIEANANQRNQRIVIVADRDKVEMEDEIKSKIEDSSFQIINFISRPNRK
;
A
#
# COMPACT_ATOMS: atom_id res chain seq x y z
N MET A 1 24.81 -10.28 26.68
CA MET A 1 24.13 -10.09 25.38
C MET A 1 23.08 -9.00 25.56
N ASN A 2 23.25 -7.83 24.93
CA ASN A 2 22.45 -6.65 25.23
C ASN A 2 21.07 -6.76 24.58
N TRP A 3 20.01 -6.91 25.35
CA TRP A 3 18.62 -7.04 24.87
C TRP A 3 18.19 -5.91 23.92
N LYS A 4 18.73 -4.69 24.12
CA LYS A 4 18.53 -3.52 23.24
C LYS A 4 19.04 -3.79 21.80
N ASN A 5 20.18 -4.47 21.67
CA ASN A 5 20.74 -4.79 20.35
C ASN A 5 19.91 -5.86 19.64
N ASN A 6 19.33 -6.80 20.38
CA ASN A 6 18.44 -7.80 19.81
C ASN A 6 17.13 -7.17 19.34
N LEU A 7 16.52 -6.29 20.13
CA LEU A 7 15.31 -5.57 19.73
C LEU A 7 15.54 -4.73 18.46
N ARG A 8 16.66 -4.00 18.44
CA ARG A 8 17.04 -3.19 17.27
C ARG A 8 17.23 -4.08 16.02
N TYR A 9 17.93 -5.19 16.18
CA TYR A 9 18.13 -6.16 15.08
C TYR A 9 16.80 -6.72 14.55
N TYR A 10 15.89 -7.14 15.43
CA TYR A 10 14.57 -7.63 15.03
C TYR A 10 13.74 -6.54 14.34
N PHE A 11 13.80 -5.31 14.84
CA PHE A 11 13.10 -4.17 14.24
C PHE A 11 13.64 -3.84 12.84
N GLU A 12 14.97 -3.70 12.71
CA GLU A 12 15.62 -3.44 11.42
C GLU A 12 15.36 -4.56 10.41
N ASN A 13 15.42 -5.82 10.85
CA ASN A 13 15.13 -6.97 10.00
C ASN A 13 13.67 -7.05 9.57
N THR A 14 12.75 -6.62 10.43
CA THR A 14 11.32 -6.58 10.10
C THR A 14 11.02 -5.51 9.06
N ILE A 15 11.59 -4.32 9.21
CA ILE A 15 11.42 -3.23 8.22
C ILE A 15 12.02 -3.63 6.87
N SER A 16 13.17 -4.28 6.86
CA SER A 16 13.83 -4.75 5.63
C SER A 16 13.09 -5.91 4.95
N SER A 17 12.21 -6.60 5.67
CA SER A 17 11.42 -7.73 5.13
C SER A 17 10.18 -7.30 4.33
N GLY A 18 9.96 -5.98 4.20
CA GLY A 18 8.91 -5.40 3.37
C GLY A 18 7.58 -5.11 4.10
N PRO A 19 6.60 -4.52 3.40
CA PRO A 19 5.35 -4.02 3.99
C PRO A 19 4.54 -5.08 4.75
N ILE A 20 4.50 -6.30 4.24
CA ILE A 20 3.73 -7.40 4.84
C ILE A 20 4.25 -7.77 6.24
N ALA A 21 5.58 -7.71 6.45
CA ALA A 21 6.16 -8.01 7.75
C ALA A 21 5.79 -6.94 8.79
N VAL A 22 5.78 -5.68 8.38
CA VAL A 22 5.35 -4.56 9.25
C VAL A 22 3.88 -4.69 9.63
N ILE A 23 3.00 -5.02 8.68
CA ILE A 23 1.57 -5.25 8.94
C ILE A 23 1.37 -6.40 9.96
N LYS A 24 2.10 -7.50 9.83
CA LYS A 24 2.04 -8.60 10.82
C LYS A 24 2.44 -8.13 12.22
N TRP A 25 3.48 -7.34 12.34
CA TRP A 25 3.91 -6.78 13.63
C TRP A 25 2.88 -5.83 14.22
N LEU A 26 2.26 -4.97 13.41
CA LEU A 26 1.18 -4.10 13.86
C LEU A 26 -0.02 -4.91 14.38
N ALA A 27 -0.39 -5.98 13.68
CA ALA A 27 -1.46 -6.87 14.13
C ALA A 27 -1.12 -7.52 15.49
N ILE A 28 0.10 -8.00 15.67
CA ILE A 28 0.57 -8.57 16.95
C ILE A 28 0.52 -7.54 18.06
N ILE A 29 1.07 -6.33 17.83
CA ILE A 29 1.08 -5.24 18.81
C ILE A 29 -0.35 -4.86 19.20
N SER A 30 -1.25 -4.72 18.22
CA SER A 30 -2.66 -4.42 18.46
C SER A 30 -3.31 -5.49 19.32
N PHE A 31 -3.16 -6.78 18.96
CA PHE A 31 -3.74 -7.88 19.70
C PHE A 31 -3.22 -7.96 21.14
N VAL A 32 -1.90 -7.83 21.32
CA VAL A 32 -1.26 -7.84 22.64
C VAL A 32 -1.74 -6.65 23.50
N SER A 33 -1.86 -5.46 22.90
CA SER A 33 -2.34 -4.27 23.62
C SER A 33 -3.79 -4.43 24.07
N ILE A 34 -4.68 -4.92 23.19
CA ILE A 34 -6.09 -5.18 23.53
C ILE A 34 -6.18 -6.21 24.67
N PHE A 35 -5.41 -7.29 24.57
CA PHE A 35 -5.40 -8.33 25.60
C PHE A 35 -4.88 -7.80 26.95
N ILE A 36 -3.79 -7.02 26.95
CA ILE A 36 -3.24 -6.41 28.18
C ILE A 36 -4.25 -5.47 28.81
N ILE A 37 -4.90 -4.60 28.03
CA ILE A 37 -5.87 -3.63 28.55
C ILE A 37 -7.08 -4.38 29.12
N GLY A 38 -7.62 -5.38 28.42
CA GLY A 38 -8.71 -6.22 28.93
C GLY A 38 -8.33 -6.95 30.23
N LEU A 39 -7.09 -7.46 30.30
CA LEU A 39 -6.58 -8.11 31.51
C LEU A 39 -6.46 -7.13 32.68
N LEU A 40 -5.97 -5.92 32.44
CA LEU A 40 -5.86 -4.87 33.47
C LEU A 40 -7.24 -4.49 34.00
N ILE A 41 -8.23 -4.34 33.14
CA ILE A 41 -9.62 -4.06 33.54
C ILE A 41 -10.11 -5.12 34.55
N VAL A 42 -9.89 -6.41 34.22
CA VAL A 42 -10.34 -7.50 35.08
C VAL A 42 -9.54 -7.60 36.38
N ILE A 43 -8.20 -7.52 36.34
CA ILE A 43 -7.34 -7.65 37.53
C ILE A 43 -7.60 -6.54 38.53
N PHE A 44 -7.81 -5.31 38.06
CA PHE A 44 -8.10 -4.18 38.94
C PHE A 44 -9.58 -4.04 39.30
N GLY A 45 -10.45 -4.95 38.83
CA GLY A 45 -11.89 -4.89 39.08
C GLY A 45 -12.54 -3.61 38.57
N ILE A 46 -12.00 -3.06 37.47
CA ILE A 46 -12.47 -1.80 36.90
C ILE A 46 -13.74 -2.11 36.10
N SER A 47 -14.82 -1.37 36.38
CA SER A 47 -16.11 -1.54 35.74
C SER A 47 -16.60 -0.23 35.15
N ASP A 48 -17.39 -0.34 34.09
CA ASP A 48 -18.22 0.74 33.52
C ASP A 48 -19.66 0.70 34.04
N ASP A 49 -19.98 -0.30 34.85
CA ASP A 49 -21.31 -0.46 35.46
C ASP A 49 -21.46 0.51 36.65
N PRO A 50 -22.50 1.36 36.71
CA PRO A 50 -22.83 2.18 37.87
C PRO A 50 -23.01 1.39 39.16
N GLU A 51 -23.40 0.12 39.06
CA GLU A 51 -23.56 -0.80 40.18
C GLU A 51 -22.25 -1.46 40.63
N GLY A 52 -21.14 -1.22 39.86
CA GLY A 52 -19.83 -1.74 40.19
C GLY A 52 -19.62 -3.23 39.91
N ASN A 53 -20.47 -3.86 39.12
CA ASN A 53 -20.33 -5.26 38.78
C ASN A 53 -19.06 -5.47 37.93
N PRO A 54 -18.17 -6.42 38.27
CA PRO A 54 -16.94 -6.63 37.56
C PRO A 54 -17.19 -7.19 36.15
N LEU A 55 -16.46 -6.71 35.16
CA LEU A 55 -16.47 -7.25 33.80
C LEU A 55 -15.78 -8.61 33.77
N ASN A 56 -16.35 -9.55 33.02
CA ASN A 56 -15.62 -10.77 32.71
C ASN A 56 -14.52 -10.52 31.64
N LEU A 57 -13.54 -11.41 31.53
CA LEU A 57 -12.40 -11.22 30.65
C LEU A 57 -12.78 -11.07 29.17
N LEU A 58 -13.76 -11.83 28.70
CA LEU A 58 -14.18 -11.76 27.31
C LEU A 58 -14.83 -10.41 26.99
N GLU A 59 -15.67 -9.93 27.92
CA GLU A 59 -16.31 -8.62 27.77
C GLU A 59 -15.28 -7.48 27.84
N ALA A 60 -14.32 -7.54 28.76
CA ALA A 60 -13.26 -6.57 28.87
C ALA A 60 -12.37 -6.52 27.61
N ILE A 61 -12.05 -7.67 27.01
CA ILE A 61 -11.32 -7.75 25.74
C ILE A 61 -12.18 -7.18 24.60
N TRP A 62 -13.46 -7.53 24.55
CA TRP A 62 -14.38 -7.02 23.53
C TRP A 62 -14.50 -5.50 23.59
N GLN A 63 -14.70 -4.94 24.74
CA GLN A 63 -14.79 -3.50 24.93
C GLN A 63 -13.48 -2.79 24.60
N SER A 64 -12.33 -3.38 24.96
CA SER A 64 -11.01 -2.87 24.58
C SER A 64 -10.77 -2.89 23.07
N LEU A 65 -11.24 -3.94 22.38
CA LEU A 65 -11.24 -4.04 20.93
C LEU A 65 -12.11 -2.93 20.31
N MET A 66 -13.31 -2.73 20.81
CA MET A 66 -14.22 -1.70 20.31
C MET A 66 -13.61 -0.31 20.46
N ALA A 67 -13.01 0.00 21.61
CA ALA A 67 -12.32 1.28 21.83
C ALA A 67 -11.09 1.49 20.93
N THR A 68 -10.42 0.38 20.56
CA THR A 68 -9.26 0.42 19.63
C THR A 68 -9.71 0.72 18.19
N LEU A 69 -10.88 0.21 17.79
CA LEU A 69 -11.41 0.39 16.43
C LEU A 69 -12.16 1.71 16.26
N ASP A 70 -12.91 2.12 17.29
CA ASP A 70 -13.77 3.31 17.24
C ASP A 70 -13.75 4.07 18.58
N SER A 71 -13.19 5.26 18.55
CA SER A 71 -13.16 6.19 19.70
C SER A 71 -14.58 6.61 20.16
N GLY A 72 -15.58 6.54 19.31
CA GLY A 72 -16.96 6.86 19.63
C GLY A 72 -17.56 5.97 20.70
N THR A 73 -17.05 4.74 20.84
CA THR A 73 -17.52 3.75 21.84
C THR A 73 -17.22 4.18 23.28
N MET A 74 -16.31 5.13 23.50
CA MET A 74 -15.98 5.64 24.85
C MET A 74 -16.99 6.66 25.39
N GLY A 75 -17.93 7.12 24.57
CA GLY A 75 -18.88 8.17 24.97
C GLY A 75 -19.80 7.79 26.14
N GLY A 76 -20.05 6.48 26.32
CA GLY A 76 -20.84 5.94 27.43
C GLY A 76 -20.04 5.47 28.63
N ASP A 77 -18.70 5.53 28.60
CA ASP A 77 -17.85 5.00 29.67
C ASP A 77 -18.08 5.72 31.00
N VAL A 78 -18.18 4.95 32.08
CA VAL A 78 -18.36 5.45 33.46
C VAL A 78 -17.10 5.14 34.28
N GLY A 79 -16.73 6.05 35.17
CA GLY A 79 -15.54 5.89 36.02
C GLY A 79 -14.22 6.27 35.34
N TRP A 80 -13.42 7.08 36.04
CA TRP A 80 -12.14 7.57 35.51
C TRP A 80 -11.11 6.47 35.21
N PRO A 81 -10.96 5.41 36.03
CA PRO A 81 -9.99 4.34 35.72
C PRO A 81 -10.33 3.63 34.41
N PHE A 82 -11.60 3.37 34.16
CA PHE A 82 -12.08 2.74 32.93
C PHE A 82 -11.83 3.64 31.72
N ARG A 83 -12.19 4.91 31.80
CA ARG A 83 -11.94 5.91 30.74
C ARG A 83 -10.47 6.03 30.35
N VAL A 84 -9.57 6.04 31.34
CA VAL A 84 -8.13 6.16 31.08
C VAL A 84 -7.60 4.93 30.34
N LEU A 85 -8.00 3.72 30.74
CA LEU A 85 -7.57 2.50 30.06
C LEU A 85 -8.12 2.41 28.63
N ARG A 86 -9.37 2.73 28.44
CA ARG A 86 -9.98 2.75 27.12
C ARG A 86 -9.43 3.85 26.21
N PHE A 87 -9.13 5.02 26.78
CA PHE A 87 -8.41 6.06 26.05
C PHE A 87 -7.04 5.57 25.57
N GLY A 88 -6.31 4.83 26.41
CA GLY A 88 -5.07 4.16 26.00
C GLY A 88 -5.28 3.19 24.83
N ALA A 89 -6.35 2.38 24.86
CA ALA A 89 -6.71 1.49 23.75
C ALA A 89 -6.97 2.27 22.45
N THR A 90 -7.70 3.37 22.53
CA THR A 90 -7.99 4.24 21.39
C THR A 90 -6.72 4.87 20.81
N LEU A 91 -5.79 5.35 21.64
CA LEU A 91 -4.51 5.88 21.14
C LEU A 91 -3.71 4.83 20.39
N VAL A 92 -3.66 3.60 20.91
CA VAL A 92 -3.03 2.47 20.19
C VAL A 92 -3.73 2.23 18.85
N GLY A 93 -5.05 2.21 18.82
CA GLY A 93 -5.84 2.03 17.61
C GLY A 93 -5.54 3.10 16.56
N ILE A 94 -5.58 4.37 16.93
CA ILE A 94 -5.27 5.49 16.04
C ILE A 94 -3.86 5.36 15.47
N PHE A 95 -2.88 5.01 16.30
CA PHE A 95 -1.50 4.81 15.86
C PHE A 95 -1.38 3.66 14.85
N VAL A 96 -1.99 2.52 15.15
CA VAL A 96 -1.97 1.32 14.27
C VAL A 96 -2.64 1.62 12.94
N ILE A 97 -3.81 2.26 12.93
CA ILE A 97 -4.54 2.61 11.72
C ILE A 97 -3.74 3.61 10.87
N SER A 98 -3.18 4.65 11.50
CA SER A 98 -2.37 5.65 10.81
C SER A 98 -1.14 5.04 10.14
N MET A 99 -0.46 4.12 10.83
CA MET A 99 0.69 3.43 10.28
C MET A 99 0.32 2.46 9.15
N LEU A 100 -0.82 1.78 9.27
CA LEU A 100 -1.36 0.90 8.23
C LEU A 100 -1.69 1.69 6.95
N ILE A 101 -2.33 2.85 7.08
CA ILE A 101 -2.62 3.74 5.95
C ILE A 101 -1.32 4.17 5.27
N GLY A 102 -0.30 4.56 6.03
CA GLY A 102 1.00 4.94 5.49
C GLY A 102 1.68 3.82 4.70
N ILE A 103 1.64 2.58 5.20
CA ILE A 103 2.22 1.41 4.53
C ILE A 103 1.47 1.10 3.23
N ILE A 104 0.13 1.14 3.26
CA ILE A 104 -0.70 0.89 2.08
C ILE A 104 -0.44 1.97 1.02
N SER A 105 -0.40 3.25 1.41
CA SER A 105 -0.12 4.36 0.50
C SER A 105 1.24 4.19 -0.18
N SER A 106 2.29 3.92 0.59
CA SER A 106 3.64 3.69 0.04
C SER A 106 3.68 2.50 -0.92
N GLY A 107 2.95 1.41 -0.61
CA GLY A 107 2.87 0.24 -1.50
C GLY A 107 2.14 0.54 -2.81
N ILE A 108 1.12 1.40 -2.77
CA ILE A 108 0.41 1.86 -3.97
C ILE A 108 1.33 2.75 -4.81
N ASP A 109 2.04 3.70 -4.18
CA ASP A 109 2.96 4.60 -4.87
C ASP A 109 4.08 3.84 -5.57
N GLU A 110 4.69 2.85 -4.90
CA GLU A 110 5.70 1.96 -5.50
C GLU A 110 5.12 1.20 -6.70
N LYS A 111 3.90 0.69 -6.59
CA LYS A 111 3.24 -0.02 -7.69
C LYS A 111 2.91 0.89 -8.87
N LEU A 112 2.46 2.10 -8.60
CA LEU A 112 2.21 3.11 -9.64
C LEU A 112 3.51 3.48 -10.35
N GLU A 113 4.62 3.63 -9.62
CA GLU A 113 5.93 3.91 -10.22
C GLU A 113 6.42 2.75 -11.09
N GLU A 114 6.25 1.50 -10.64
CA GLU A 114 6.56 0.32 -11.48
C GLU A 114 5.74 0.29 -12.79
N LEU A 115 4.46 0.61 -12.73
CA LEU A 115 3.59 0.68 -13.91
C LEU A 115 3.98 1.83 -14.84
N LYS A 116 4.33 2.99 -14.27
CA LYS A 116 4.85 4.13 -15.05
C LYS A 116 6.16 3.77 -15.76
N LYS A 117 7.03 3.00 -15.12
CA LYS A 117 8.28 2.50 -15.73
C LYS A 117 8.07 1.43 -16.81
N GLY A 118 6.82 1.13 -17.21
CA GLY A 118 6.55 0.22 -18.33
C GLY A 118 6.73 -1.27 -18.02
N LYS A 119 6.67 -1.66 -16.75
CA LYS A 119 6.74 -3.08 -16.33
C LYS A 119 5.41 -3.83 -16.46
N SER A 120 4.43 -3.27 -17.18
CA SER A 120 3.13 -3.90 -17.41
C SER A 120 3.22 -5.02 -18.45
N PHE A 121 2.34 -6.02 -18.31
CA PHE A 121 2.19 -7.07 -19.31
C PHE A 121 1.44 -6.51 -20.53
N VAL A 122 1.89 -6.87 -21.73
CA VAL A 122 1.17 -6.62 -22.99
C VAL A 122 0.17 -7.73 -23.18
N ILE A 123 -1.11 -7.39 -23.18
CA ILE A 123 -2.23 -8.34 -23.37
C ILE A 123 -2.76 -8.27 -24.82
N GLU A 124 -2.32 -7.27 -25.56
CA GLU A 124 -2.78 -6.97 -26.90
C GLU A 124 -2.40 -8.07 -27.90
N LYS A 125 -3.38 -8.44 -28.74
CA LYS A 125 -3.19 -9.36 -29.88
C LYS A 125 -3.05 -8.55 -31.16
N ASN A 126 -2.27 -9.06 -32.13
CA ASN A 126 -2.06 -8.44 -33.44
C ASN A 126 -1.45 -7.04 -33.35
N HIS A 127 -0.35 -6.90 -32.60
CA HIS A 127 0.39 -5.65 -32.47
C HIS A 127 1.68 -5.67 -33.30
N THR A 128 2.13 -4.50 -33.75
CA THR A 128 3.46 -4.30 -34.32
C THR A 128 4.45 -4.08 -33.20
N LEU A 129 5.52 -4.87 -33.17
CA LEU A 129 6.57 -4.78 -32.13
C LEU A 129 7.78 -4.05 -32.68
N ILE A 130 8.18 -2.94 -32.04
CA ILE A 130 9.41 -2.21 -32.30
C ILE A 130 10.38 -2.50 -31.16
N ILE A 131 11.56 -3.00 -31.47
CA ILE A 131 12.61 -3.30 -30.50
C ILE A 131 13.75 -2.30 -30.62
N GLY A 132 14.02 -1.58 -29.55
CA GLY A 132 15.06 -0.55 -29.49
C GLY A 132 14.49 0.87 -29.63
N TRP A 133 15.35 1.87 -29.39
CA TRP A 133 15.03 3.28 -29.50
C TRP A 133 16.07 4.00 -30.33
N SER A 134 15.68 4.74 -31.33
CA SER A 134 16.57 5.58 -32.15
C SER A 134 15.79 6.77 -32.72
N ASN A 135 16.49 7.76 -33.25
CA ASN A 135 15.84 8.91 -33.89
C ASN A 135 14.97 8.57 -35.10
N LYS A 136 15.11 7.37 -35.66
CA LYS A 136 14.29 6.88 -36.79
C LYS A 136 12.92 6.34 -36.33
N ILE A 137 12.72 6.16 -35.02
CA ILE A 137 11.47 5.55 -34.51
C ILE A 137 10.25 6.38 -34.86
N PHE A 138 10.38 7.71 -34.92
CA PHE A 138 9.28 8.62 -35.22
C PHE A 138 8.78 8.39 -36.66
N SER A 139 9.67 8.40 -37.64
CA SER A 139 9.33 8.13 -39.04
C SER A 139 8.76 6.73 -39.24
N ILE A 140 9.29 5.72 -38.53
CA ILE A 140 8.76 4.36 -38.57
C ILE A 140 7.32 4.31 -38.02
N ILE A 141 7.04 5.00 -36.93
CA ILE A 141 5.70 5.05 -36.36
C ILE A 141 4.73 5.77 -37.30
N GLU A 142 5.11 6.89 -37.88
CA GLU A 142 4.30 7.63 -38.86
C GLU A 142 3.96 6.77 -40.08
N GLU A 143 4.93 6.06 -40.66
CA GLU A 143 4.69 5.12 -41.76
C GLU A 143 3.78 3.97 -41.37
N ILE A 144 3.90 3.42 -40.15
CA ILE A 144 3.02 2.36 -39.67
C ILE A 144 1.60 2.90 -39.48
N ILE A 145 1.43 4.12 -38.96
CA ILE A 145 0.13 4.76 -38.80
C ILE A 145 -0.52 4.95 -40.17
N GLU A 146 0.20 5.48 -41.15
CA GLU A 146 -0.27 5.70 -42.52
C GLU A 146 -0.63 4.39 -43.22
N ALA A 147 0.24 3.39 -43.13
CA ALA A 147 -0.01 2.06 -43.71
C ALA A 147 -1.25 1.36 -43.14
N ASN A 148 -1.60 1.68 -41.92
CA ASN A 148 -2.71 1.06 -41.17
C ASN A 148 -3.94 1.96 -41.03
N ALA A 149 -3.99 3.09 -41.71
CA ALA A 149 -5.09 4.07 -41.62
C ALA A 149 -6.49 3.45 -41.88
N ASN A 150 -6.54 2.37 -42.65
CA ASN A 150 -7.78 1.62 -42.97
C ASN A 150 -8.09 0.49 -41.96
N GLN A 151 -7.24 0.22 -40.99
CA GLN A 151 -7.42 -0.88 -40.03
C GLN A 151 -7.80 -0.33 -38.66
N ARG A 152 -8.96 -0.75 -38.15
CA ARG A 152 -9.40 -0.43 -36.79
C ARG A 152 -8.63 -1.30 -35.77
N ASN A 153 -8.11 -0.68 -34.69
CA ASN A 153 -7.48 -1.33 -33.54
C ASN A 153 -6.07 -1.90 -33.76
N GLN A 154 -5.28 -1.34 -34.64
CA GLN A 154 -3.85 -1.67 -34.64
C GLN A 154 -3.13 -1.01 -33.48
N ARG A 155 -2.20 -1.76 -32.87
CA ARG A 155 -1.42 -1.31 -31.72
C ARG A 155 0.05 -1.46 -31.99
N ILE A 156 0.82 -0.48 -31.56
CA ILE A 156 2.28 -0.51 -31.65
C ILE A 156 2.81 -0.73 -30.24
N VAL A 157 3.70 -1.68 -30.07
CA VAL A 157 4.40 -1.96 -28.81
C VAL A 157 5.86 -1.63 -28.99
N ILE A 158 6.39 -0.74 -28.16
CA ILE A 158 7.80 -0.35 -28.21
C ILE A 158 8.51 -0.92 -26.98
N VAL A 159 9.58 -1.68 -27.22
CA VAL A 159 10.42 -2.27 -26.17
C VAL A 159 11.82 -1.65 -26.28
N ALA A 160 12.23 -0.88 -25.27
CA ALA A 160 13.53 -0.24 -25.27
C ALA A 160 14.13 -0.18 -23.86
N ASP A 161 15.44 0.05 -23.78
CA ASP A 161 16.17 0.32 -22.54
C ASP A 161 16.13 1.82 -22.23
N ARG A 162 14.91 2.32 -22.02
CA ARG A 162 14.64 3.73 -21.72
C ARG A 162 13.38 3.85 -20.87
N ASP A 163 13.26 4.92 -20.09
CA ASP A 163 12.07 5.18 -19.29
C ASP A 163 10.81 5.33 -20.16
N LYS A 164 9.71 4.71 -19.71
CA LYS A 164 8.44 4.72 -20.45
C LYS A 164 7.88 6.13 -20.61
N VAL A 165 7.94 6.94 -19.55
CA VAL A 165 7.34 8.28 -19.55
C VAL A 165 8.12 9.18 -20.51
N GLU A 166 9.45 9.10 -20.51
CA GLU A 166 10.28 9.83 -21.47
C GLU A 166 9.97 9.45 -22.92
N MET A 167 9.83 8.15 -23.20
CA MET A 167 9.47 7.67 -24.54
C MET A 167 8.09 8.17 -24.99
N GLU A 168 7.12 8.13 -24.07
CA GLU A 168 5.75 8.56 -24.33
C GLU A 168 5.68 10.06 -24.61
N ASP A 169 6.34 10.87 -23.79
CA ASP A 169 6.36 12.34 -23.94
C ASP A 169 7.08 12.75 -25.24
N GLU A 170 8.19 12.07 -25.59
CA GLU A 170 8.91 12.36 -26.81
C GLU A 170 8.12 12.01 -28.07
N ILE A 171 7.37 10.92 -28.07
CA ILE A 171 6.47 10.56 -29.19
C ILE A 171 5.30 11.55 -29.29
N LYS A 172 4.65 11.88 -28.17
CA LYS A 172 3.56 12.86 -28.17
C LYS A 172 3.97 14.23 -28.65
N SER A 173 5.22 14.64 -28.41
CA SER A 173 5.74 15.93 -28.84
C SER A 173 6.05 16.00 -30.33
N LYS A 174 6.31 14.86 -30.98
CA LYS A 174 6.76 14.80 -32.39
C LYS A 174 5.73 14.27 -33.36
N ILE A 175 4.77 13.49 -32.88
CA ILE A 175 3.72 12.86 -33.69
C ILE A 175 2.38 13.45 -33.31
N GLU A 176 1.85 14.37 -34.14
CA GLU A 176 0.60 15.11 -33.89
C GLU A 176 -0.64 14.22 -33.95
N ASP A 177 -0.61 13.13 -34.70
CA ASP A 177 -1.78 12.27 -34.98
C ASP A 177 -1.72 10.92 -34.24
N SER A 178 -1.38 10.95 -32.97
CA SER A 178 -1.34 9.73 -32.14
C SER A 178 -2.72 9.23 -31.68
N SER A 179 -3.81 9.85 -32.15
CA SER A 179 -5.19 9.57 -31.70
C SER A 179 -5.75 8.22 -32.15
N PHE A 180 -5.15 7.58 -33.14
CA PHE A 180 -5.70 6.35 -33.76
C PHE A 180 -5.04 5.04 -33.32
N GLN A 181 -3.89 5.07 -32.66
CA GLN A 181 -3.19 3.84 -32.27
C GLN A 181 -2.69 3.95 -30.83
N ILE A 182 -3.04 2.95 -30.04
CA ILE A 182 -2.54 2.85 -28.66
C ILE A 182 -1.09 2.34 -28.72
N ILE A 183 -0.14 3.18 -28.33
CA ILE A 183 1.27 2.83 -28.25
C ILE A 183 1.56 2.37 -26.82
N ASN A 184 1.95 1.11 -26.67
CA ASN A 184 2.35 0.56 -25.38
C ASN A 184 3.87 0.54 -25.28
N PHE A 185 4.41 1.09 -24.21
CA PHE A 185 5.83 1.16 -23.96
C PHE A 185 6.25 0.14 -22.90
N ILE A 186 7.33 -0.59 -23.17
CA ILE A 186 7.95 -1.51 -22.22
C ILE A 186 9.41 -1.06 -22.04
N SER A 187 9.71 -0.66 -20.81
CA SER A 187 11.09 -0.42 -20.41
C SER A 187 11.73 -1.74 -19.97
N ARG A 188 12.83 -2.14 -20.57
CA ARG A 188 13.64 -3.27 -20.10
C ARG A 188 15.04 -2.76 -19.77
N PRO A 189 15.41 -2.74 -18.48
CA PRO A 189 16.79 -2.41 -18.11
C PRO A 189 17.73 -3.46 -18.71
N ASN A 190 18.82 -2.98 -19.30
CA ASN A 190 19.88 -3.83 -19.81
C ASN A 190 20.38 -4.74 -18.67
N ARG A 191 20.20 -6.05 -18.78
CA ARG A 191 20.87 -7.00 -17.88
C ARG A 191 22.37 -6.98 -18.26
N LYS A 192 23.16 -6.32 -17.41
CA LYS A 192 24.61 -6.50 -17.42
C LYS A 192 24.96 -7.89 -16.93
#